data_fa06c658dd2d8a231837cf94e5b890dd
#
_entry.id   fa06c658dd2d8a231837cf94e5b890dd
#
_cell.length_a   1.000
_cell.length_b   1.000
_cell.length_c   1.000
_cell.angle_alpha   90.00
_cell.angle_beta   90.00
_cell.angle_gamma   90.00
#
_symmetry.space_group_name_H-M   'P 1'
#
loop_
_entity.id
_entity.type
_entity.pdbx_description
1 polymer ?
#
loop_
_entity_poly.entity_id
_entity_poly.type
_entity_poly.pdbx_seq_one_letter_code
_entity_poly.pdbx_strand_id
1 'polypeptide(L)'
;MSILRLSAFCLLLCSAGVVSAQAETITVTIEKMAFSPRQISAKVGDTIEWVNKDAFAHTATVQGRWEVMLPVGKSGSITVDKAENIDYFCRFHPNMKGRITVTAPL
;
A
#
# COMPACT_ATOMS: atom_id res chain seq x y z
N MET A 1 14.14 28.31 -60.40
CA MET A 1 14.50 27.14 -59.60
C MET A 1 14.03 27.36 -58.19
N SER A 2 12.91 26.75 -57.85
CA SER A 2 12.39 26.80 -56.46
C SER A 2 13.08 25.73 -55.65
N ILE A 3 13.87 26.13 -54.68
CA ILE A 3 14.43 25.21 -53.71
C ILE A 3 13.33 24.93 -52.71
N LEU A 4 12.72 23.73 -52.79
CA LEU A 4 11.85 23.24 -51.75
C LEU A 4 12.70 22.97 -50.51
N ARG A 5 12.73 23.92 -49.60
CA ARG A 5 13.22 23.61 -48.24
C ARG A 5 12.16 22.82 -47.56
N LEU A 6 12.33 21.52 -47.52
CA LEU A 6 11.62 20.69 -46.57
C LEU A 6 12.14 21.08 -45.21
N SER A 7 11.42 21.96 -44.53
CA SER A 7 11.59 22.11 -43.09
C SER A 7 11.06 20.82 -42.50
N ALA A 8 11.97 19.91 -42.15
CA ALA A 8 11.63 18.81 -41.28
C ALA A 8 11.23 19.43 -39.95
N PHE A 9 9.94 19.62 -39.78
CA PHE A 9 9.38 19.93 -38.50
C PHE A 9 9.53 18.65 -37.66
N CYS A 10 10.68 18.58 -36.95
CA CYS A 10 10.83 17.57 -35.92
C CYS A 10 9.81 17.93 -34.84
N LEU A 11 8.60 17.35 -34.92
CA LEU A 11 7.72 17.33 -33.80
C LEU A 11 8.45 16.50 -32.76
N LEU A 12 9.19 17.17 -31.87
CA LEU A 12 9.55 16.60 -30.61
C LEU A 12 8.20 16.41 -29.88
N LEU A 13 7.60 15.25 -30.04
CA LEU A 13 6.62 14.77 -29.09
C LEU A 13 7.41 14.62 -27.80
N CYS A 14 7.48 15.71 -27.02
CA CYS A 14 7.66 15.58 -25.58
C CYS A 14 6.45 14.78 -25.11
N SER A 15 6.55 13.46 -25.16
CA SER A 15 5.71 12.65 -24.31
C SER A 15 6.18 12.99 -22.91
N ALA A 16 5.54 14.01 -22.31
CA ALA A 16 5.57 14.15 -20.89
C ALA A 16 5.06 12.81 -20.38
N GLY A 17 6.01 11.91 -20.01
CA GLY A 17 5.66 10.63 -19.44
C GLY A 17 4.78 10.92 -18.27
N VAL A 18 3.47 10.57 -18.39
CA VAL A 18 2.60 10.50 -17.23
C VAL A 18 3.22 9.41 -16.40
N VAL A 19 4.04 9.79 -15.40
CA VAL A 19 4.46 8.87 -14.37
C VAL A 19 3.19 8.53 -13.60
N SER A 20 2.47 7.52 -14.07
CA SER A 20 1.41 6.94 -13.28
C SER A 20 2.07 6.41 -12.01
N ALA A 21 1.70 6.98 -10.87
CA ALA A 21 2.09 6.44 -9.59
C ALA A 21 1.57 5.01 -9.53
N GLN A 22 2.47 4.02 -9.65
CA GLN A 22 2.10 2.63 -9.52
C GLN A 22 1.74 2.33 -8.08
N ALA A 23 0.68 1.55 -7.88
CA ALA A 23 0.34 1.01 -6.59
C ALA A 23 1.49 0.15 -6.07
N GLU A 24 1.83 0.34 -4.81
CA GLU A 24 2.87 -0.40 -4.12
C GLU A 24 2.27 -1.40 -3.16
N THR A 25 3.03 -2.43 -2.81
CA THR A 25 2.74 -3.32 -1.70
C THR A 25 3.65 -2.95 -0.54
N ILE A 26 3.03 -2.64 0.59
CA ILE A 26 3.72 -2.29 1.82
C ILE A 26 3.58 -3.48 2.77
N THR A 27 4.69 -4.03 3.22
CA THR A 27 4.71 -5.22 4.07
C THR A 27 4.85 -4.84 5.53
N VAL A 28 3.97 -5.40 6.36
CA VAL A 28 4.02 -5.36 7.83
C VAL A 28 4.32 -6.77 8.31
N THR A 29 5.38 -6.93 9.06
CA THR A 29 5.76 -8.21 9.65
C THR A 29 5.19 -8.32 11.05
N ILE A 30 4.69 -9.51 11.42
CA ILE A 30 4.27 -9.81 12.77
C ILE A 30 5.30 -10.74 13.40
N GLU A 31 5.98 -10.24 14.41
CA GLU A 31 6.93 -10.98 15.23
C GLU A 31 6.84 -10.50 16.67
N LYS A 32 7.06 -11.40 17.61
CA LYS A 32 7.10 -11.09 19.04
C LYS A 32 5.84 -10.34 19.49
N MET A 33 4.69 -10.75 18.98
CA MET A 33 3.39 -10.16 19.35
C MET A 33 3.28 -8.67 19.00
N ALA A 34 3.92 -8.23 17.92
CA ALA A 34 3.92 -6.84 17.48
C ALA A 34 3.83 -6.73 15.96
N PHE A 35 3.16 -5.68 15.48
CA PHE A 35 3.20 -5.25 14.09
C PHE A 35 4.46 -4.41 13.86
N SER A 36 5.25 -4.76 12.83
CA SER A 36 6.49 -4.07 12.53
C SER A 36 6.59 -3.76 11.02
N PRO A 37 6.64 -2.49 10.60
CA PRO A 37 6.53 -1.27 11.42
C PRO A 37 5.12 -1.11 12.02
N ARG A 38 5.04 -0.47 13.16
CA ARG A 38 3.76 -0.20 13.83
C ARG A 38 2.93 0.86 13.08
N GLN A 39 3.61 1.83 12.49
CA GLN A 39 3.00 2.90 11.69
C GLN A 39 3.54 2.86 10.28
N ILE A 40 2.65 2.89 9.31
CA ILE A 40 3.01 2.92 7.90
C ILE A 40 2.24 4.02 7.18
N SER A 41 2.81 4.48 6.09
CA SER A 41 2.18 5.43 5.17
C SER A 41 1.91 4.74 3.84
N ALA A 42 0.74 4.96 3.31
CA ALA A 42 0.30 4.41 2.03
C ALA A 42 -0.41 5.49 1.21
N LYS A 43 -0.58 5.22 -0.07
CA LYS A 43 -1.43 6.01 -0.97
C LYS A 43 -2.66 5.20 -1.32
N VAL A 44 -3.74 5.87 -1.63
CA VAL A 44 -4.95 5.21 -2.17
C VAL A 44 -4.55 4.34 -3.37
N GLY A 45 -4.95 3.08 -3.33
CA GLY A 45 -4.61 2.06 -4.33
C GLY A 45 -3.47 1.13 -3.92
N ASP A 46 -2.72 1.46 -2.88
CA ASP A 46 -1.68 0.58 -2.35
C ASP A 46 -2.27 -0.65 -1.65
N THR A 47 -1.49 -1.71 -1.64
CA THR A 47 -1.80 -2.94 -0.91
C THR A 47 -0.98 -3.01 0.37
N ILE A 48 -1.62 -3.32 1.47
CA ILE A 48 -0.95 -3.62 2.74
C ILE A 48 -0.96 -5.13 2.90
N GLU A 49 0.23 -5.70 3.06
CA GLU A 49 0.40 -7.14 3.29
C GLU A 49 0.96 -7.37 4.68
N TRP A 50 0.27 -8.17 5.48
CA TRP A 50 0.80 -8.66 6.76
C TRP A 50 1.36 -10.06 6.58
N VAL A 51 2.56 -10.26 7.12
CA VAL A 51 3.22 -11.58 7.12
C VAL A 51 3.38 -12.03 8.56
N ASN A 52 2.69 -13.11 8.94
CA ASN A 52 2.77 -13.64 10.29
C ASN A 52 3.95 -14.59 10.45
N LYS A 53 4.97 -14.14 11.16
CA LYS A 53 6.16 -14.92 11.51
C LYS A 53 6.18 -15.39 12.95
N ASP A 54 5.07 -15.17 13.68
CA ASP A 54 4.92 -15.67 15.04
C ASP A 54 4.45 -17.12 15.07
N ALA A 55 4.58 -17.72 16.23
CA ALA A 55 4.06 -19.05 16.53
C ALA A 55 2.57 -19.06 16.88
N PHE A 56 1.90 -17.91 16.84
CA PHE A 56 0.48 -17.72 17.17
C PHE A 56 -0.27 -17.14 15.98
N ALA A 57 -1.55 -17.49 15.88
CA ALA A 57 -2.44 -16.84 14.92
C ALA A 57 -2.71 -15.39 15.35
N HIS A 58 -2.80 -14.50 14.38
CA HIS A 58 -3.11 -13.09 14.58
C HIS A 58 -4.20 -12.62 13.62
N THR A 59 -4.64 -11.40 13.79
CA THR A 59 -5.51 -10.71 12.85
C THR A 59 -5.02 -9.27 12.67
N ALA A 60 -5.37 -8.66 11.54
CA ALA A 60 -5.37 -7.21 11.40
C ALA A 60 -6.83 -6.79 11.26
N THR A 61 -7.34 -6.07 12.25
CA THR A 61 -8.78 -5.83 12.41
C THR A 61 -9.07 -4.35 12.58
N VAL A 62 -10.03 -3.86 11.81
CA VAL A 62 -10.74 -2.60 12.06
C VAL A 62 -12.19 -2.96 12.32
N GLN A 63 -12.60 -2.83 13.58
CA GLN A 63 -13.91 -3.27 14.02
C GLN A 63 -15.03 -2.61 13.21
N GLY A 64 -15.93 -3.44 12.70
CA GLY A 64 -17.06 -2.99 11.89
C GLY A 64 -16.72 -2.68 10.43
N ARG A 65 -15.46 -2.86 10.00
CA ARG A 65 -15.05 -2.56 8.62
C ARG A 65 -14.44 -3.76 7.91
N TRP A 66 -13.32 -4.29 8.42
CA TRP A 66 -12.64 -5.44 7.82
C TRP A 66 -11.78 -6.18 8.84
N GLU A 67 -11.51 -7.43 8.53
CA GLU A 67 -10.60 -8.27 9.29
C GLU A 67 -9.82 -9.17 8.36
N VAL A 68 -8.51 -9.16 8.53
CA VAL A 68 -7.59 -10.05 7.82
C VAL A 68 -7.13 -11.12 8.78
N MET A 69 -7.46 -12.37 8.50
CA MET A 69 -7.01 -13.52 9.27
C MET A 69 -5.58 -13.86 8.90
N LEU A 70 -4.73 -14.04 9.90
CA LEU A 70 -3.31 -14.30 9.74
C LEU A 70 -2.91 -15.56 10.53
N PRO A 71 -3.24 -16.74 10.01
CA PRO A 71 -2.79 -17.99 10.62
C PRO A 71 -1.26 -18.05 10.70
N VAL A 72 -0.75 -18.92 11.56
CA VAL A 72 0.70 -19.14 11.72
C VAL A 72 1.36 -19.38 10.35
N GLY A 73 2.40 -18.61 10.05
CA GLY A 73 3.18 -18.74 8.81
C GLY A 73 2.48 -18.25 7.55
N LYS A 74 1.32 -17.61 7.68
CA LYS A 74 0.54 -17.11 6.54
C LYS A 74 0.60 -15.60 6.44
N SER A 75 0.26 -15.10 5.26
CA SER A 75 0.08 -13.68 4.98
C SER A 75 -1.34 -13.40 4.54
N GLY A 76 -1.72 -12.13 4.63
CA GLY A 76 -2.99 -11.63 4.14
C GLY A 76 -2.87 -10.14 3.83
N SER A 77 -3.77 -9.63 3.03
CA SER A 77 -3.66 -8.26 2.54
C SER A 77 -5.00 -7.58 2.35
N ILE A 78 -4.94 -6.25 2.31
CA ILE A 78 -6.02 -5.39 1.85
C ILE A 78 -5.47 -4.36 0.87
N THR A 79 -6.36 -3.83 0.03
CA THR A 79 -6.07 -2.63 -0.76
C THR A 79 -6.74 -1.44 -0.08
N VAL A 80 -5.99 -0.36 0.16
CA VAL A 80 -6.55 0.86 0.75
C VAL A 80 -7.18 1.71 -0.34
N ASP A 81 -8.43 2.14 -0.12
CA ASP A 81 -9.25 2.79 -1.14
C ASP A 81 -9.66 4.22 -0.78
N LYS A 82 -9.29 4.69 0.39
CA LYS A 82 -9.71 5.99 0.90
C LYS A 82 -8.59 6.67 1.69
N ALA A 83 -8.41 7.97 1.45
CA ALA A 83 -7.48 8.80 2.22
C ALA A 83 -8.02 8.98 3.64
N GLU A 84 -7.34 8.40 4.62
CA GLU A 84 -7.74 8.42 6.03
C GLU A 84 -6.63 7.89 6.92
N ASN A 85 -6.74 8.12 8.22
CA ASN A 85 -5.95 7.42 9.22
C ASN A 85 -6.73 6.20 9.72
N ILE A 86 -6.08 5.04 9.69
CA ILE A 86 -6.67 3.79 10.09
C ILE A 86 -5.91 3.24 11.29
N ASP A 87 -6.58 3.11 12.42
CA ASP A 87 -6.07 2.36 13.56
C ASP A 87 -6.61 0.93 13.50
N TYR A 88 -5.73 -0.04 13.59
CA TYR A 88 -6.10 -1.45 13.58
C TYR A 88 -5.45 -2.19 14.75
N PHE A 89 -5.92 -3.37 15.03
CA PHE A 89 -5.44 -4.18 16.15
C PHE A 89 -5.58 -5.67 15.84
N CYS A 90 -4.97 -6.51 16.67
CA CYS A 90 -5.18 -7.95 16.62
C CYS A 90 -6.35 -8.32 17.54
N ARG A 91 -7.37 -8.99 17.02
CA ARG A 91 -8.56 -9.38 17.79
C ARG A 91 -8.23 -10.36 18.90
N PHE A 92 -7.24 -11.23 18.71
CA PHE A 92 -6.82 -12.21 19.73
C PHE A 92 -5.92 -11.61 20.81
N HIS A 93 -5.27 -10.50 20.50
CA HIS A 93 -4.30 -9.81 21.36
C HIS A 93 -4.52 -8.30 21.24
N PRO A 94 -5.54 -7.73 21.89
CA PRO A 94 -5.97 -6.35 21.63
C PRO A 94 -4.93 -5.27 21.90
N ASN A 95 -3.85 -5.59 22.64
CA ASN A 95 -2.74 -4.65 22.85
C ASN A 95 -1.81 -4.55 21.64
N MET A 96 -1.89 -5.49 20.68
CA MET A 96 -1.19 -5.37 19.41
C MET A 96 -1.95 -4.39 18.54
N LYS A 97 -1.33 -3.24 18.29
CA LYS A 97 -1.94 -2.13 17.54
C LYS A 97 -1.00 -1.65 16.44
N GLY A 98 -1.60 -1.20 15.35
CA GLY A 98 -0.89 -0.57 14.26
C GLY A 98 -1.69 0.59 13.69
N ARG A 99 -1.04 1.40 12.86
CA ARG A 99 -1.68 2.51 12.16
C ARG A 99 -1.23 2.58 10.71
N ILE A 100 -2.20 2.84 9.86
CA ILE A 100 -1.98 3.13 8.44
C ILE A 100 -2.45 4.57 8.18
N THR A 101 -1.56 5.42 7.71
CA THR A 101 -1.92 6.75 7.21
C THR A 101 -2.02 6.66 5.68
N VAL A 102 -3.22 6.79 5.16
CA VAL A 102 -3.48 6.73 3.71
C VAL A 102 -3.67 8.14 3.20
N THR A 103 -2.87 8.53 2.21
CA THR A 103 -2.98 9.80 1.52
C THR A 103 -3.55 9.62 0.13
N ALA A 104 -4.09 10.71 -0.43
CA ALA A 104 -4.56 10.71 -1.80
C ALA A 104 -3.40 10.39 -2.76
N PRO A 105 -3.67 9.78 -3.94
CA PRO A 105 -2.65 9.62 -4.96
C PRO A 105 -2.17 10.99 -5.44
N LEU A 106 -0.87 11.07 -5.76
CA LEU A 106 -0.27 12.29 -6.32
C LEU A 106 -0.79 12.58 -7.73
#